data_032835f30c258d36fcd93ecbc673f732
#
_entry.id   032835f30c258d36fcd93ecbc673f732
#
_cell.length_a   1.000
_cell.length_b   1.000
_cell.length_c   1.000
_cell.angle_alpha   90.00
_cell.angle_beta   90.00
_cell.angle_gamma   90.00
#
_symmetry.space_group_name_H-M   'P 1'
#
loop_
_entity.id
_entity.type
_entity.pdbx_description
1 polymer ?
#
loop_
_entity_poly.entity_id
_entity_poly.type
_entity_poly.pdbx_seq_one_letter_code
_entity_poly.pdbx_strand_id
1 'polypeptide(L)'
;NLSTWIAERGTMPLRDTIYSDQVFETRPLGSAWESMWGVFAHITNISAPTLLYVIAVPILTAISIFALDRGMRSMHVRHTNFGLAVVSLFLILDGANIFSFGIFHGPRIWQGKAFFVSAMIPLLIGAGIVWARSGRRNDLIRFLLIAIGAAGLTTTATMLVPMVTLVIAGVVGYQRGIKDAGWTSLAMLTPLYVGLAFRGTHSADSNAMGQLVTNTMAFVQPGTLIS
;
A
#
# COMPACT_ATOMS: atom_id res chain seq x y z
N ASN A 1 -18.14 -4.04 8.72
CA ASN A 1 -16.75 -3.65 8.47
C ASN A 1 -15.82 -4.75 8.98
N LEU A 2 -14.81 -5.15 8.19
CA LEU A 2 -13.88 -6.23 8.52
C LEU A 2 -13.16 -6.01 9.87
N SER A 3 -12.68 -4.79 10.09
CA SER A 3 -12.00 -4.44 11.35
C SER A 3 -12.90 -4.60 12.58
N THR A 4 -14.17 -4.24 12.46
CA THR A 4 -15.16 -4.38 13.56
C THR A 4 -15.45 -5.84 13.84
N TRP A 5 -15.61 -6.66 12.80
CA TRP A 5 -15.82 -8.09 12.96
C TRP A 5 -14.65 -8.77 13.69
N ILE A 6 -13.41 -8.48 13.27
CA ILE A 6 -12.22 -9.05 13.90
C ILE A 6 -12.09 -8.55 15.35
N ALA A 7 -12.37 -7.27 15.59
CA ALA A 7 -12.33 -6.71 16.95
C ALA A 7 -13.31 -7.39 17.91
N GLU A 8 -14.52 -7.69 17.44
CA GLU A 8 -15.57 -8.27 18.27
C GLU A 8 -15.42 -9.80 18.45
N ARG A 9 -14.98 -10.50 17.42
CA ARG A 9 -15.01 -11.98 17.39
C ARG A 9 -13.62 -12.63 17.44
N GLY A 10 -12.54 -11.86 17.28
CA GLY A 10 -11.17 -12.38 17.26
C GLY A 10 -10.86 -13.32 16.08
N THR A 11 -11.78 -13.44 15.11
CA THR A 11 -11.65 -14.36 13.98
C THR A 11 -11.87 -13.63 12.65
N MET A 12 -11.24 -14.14 11.58
CA MET A 12 -11.53 -13.67 10.23
C MET A 12 -12.91 -14.14 9.78
N PRO A 13 -13.73 -13.27 9.16
CA PRO A 13 -15.04 -13.69 8.66
C PRO A 13 -14.86 -14.61 7.44
N LEU A 14 -15.60 -15.69 7.41
CA LEU A 14 -15.70 -16.62 6.28
C LEU A 14 -16.72 -16.16 5.22
N ARG A 15 -17.54 -15.18 5.58
CA ARG A 15 -18.60 -14.62 4.72
C ARG A 15 -18.48 -13.11 4.64
N ASP A 16 -19.08 -12.52 3.60
CA ASP A 16 -19.08 -11.06 3.46
C ASP A 16 -19.76 -10.43 4.69
N THR A 17 -19.10 -9.43 5.30
CA THR A 17 -19.59 -8.76 6.50
C THR A 17 -20.76 -7.81 6.23
N ILE A 18 -21.04 -7.50 4.97
CA ILE A 18 -22.13 -6.63 4.53
C ILE A 18 -23.26 -7.49 3.96
N TYR A 19 -22.92 -8.51 3.16
CA TYR A 19 -23.85 -9.44 2.54
C TYR A 19 -23.60 -10.83 3.12
N SER A 20 -24.16 -11.08 4.31
CA SER A 20 -23.88 -12.27 5.14
C SER A 20 -24.29 -13.62 4.51
N ASP A 21 -25.09 -13.59 3.46
CA ASP A 21 -25.53 -14.74 2.66
C ASP A 21 -24.54 -15.12 1.55
N GLN A 22 -23.61 -14.23 1.20
CA GLN A 22 -22.57 -14.51 0.22
C GLN A 22 -21.32 -15.06 0.89
N VAL A 23 -20.85 -16.21 0.41
CA VAL A 23 -19.51 -16.71 0.73
C VAL A 23 -18.51 -15.68 0.19
N PHE A 24 -17.41 -15.43 0.90
CA PHE A 24 -16.29 -14.62 0.39
C PHE A 24 -15.73 -15.27 -0.88
N GLU A 25 -16.47 -15.16 -1.99
CA GLU A 25 -15.96 -15.60 -3.27
C GLU A 25 -14.81 -14.67 -3.68
N THR A 26 -13.59 -15.21 -3.61
CA THR A 26 -12.42 -14.72 -4.35
C THR A 26 -11.98 -13.27 -4.15
N ARG A 27 -12.45 -12.54 -3.14
CA ARG A 27 -11.70 -11.33 -2.79
C ARG A 27 -10.40 -11.77 -2.14
N PRO A 28 -9.23 -11.41 -2.71
CA PRO A 28 -7.98 -11.55 -1.98
C PRO A 28 -8.24 -10.94 -0.62
N LEU A 29 -7.94 -11.71 0.44
CA LEU A 29 -8.09 -11.33 1.84
C LEU A 29 -7.93 -9.81 1.94
N GLY A 30 -8.99 -9.15 2.38
CA GLY A 30 -9.06 -7.69 2.40
C GLY A 30 -7.76 -7.14 2.95
N SER A 31 -7.28 -6.04 2.44
CA SER A 31 -5.90 -5.57 2.65
C SER A 31 -5.44 -5.90 4.07
N ALA A 32 -4.23 -6.41 4.23
CA ALA A 32 -3.65 -6.72 5.54
C ALA A 32 -3.80 -5.55 6.54
N TRP A 33 -3.98 -4.36 5.99
CA TRP A 33 -4.27 -3.11 6.67
C TRP A 33 -5.51 -3.16 7.57
N GLU A 34 -6.67 -3.54 7.03
CA GLU A 34 -7.91 -3.60 7.82
C GLU A 34 -7.85 -4.70 8.87
N SER A 35 -7.25 -5.84 8.52
CA SER A 35 -7.05 -6.95 9.44
C SER A 35 -6.15 -6.56 10.60
N MET A 36 -5.06 -5.85 10.33
CA MET A 36 -4.14 -5.35 11.34
C MET A 36 -4.85 -4.45 12.36
N TRP A 37 -5.66 -3.49 11.90
CA TRP A 37 -6.41 -2.62 12.79
C TRP A 37 -7.49 -3.37 13.58
N GLY A 38 -8.11 -4.41 12.99
CA GLY A 38 -9.02 -5.29 13.70
C GLY A 38 -8.34 -6.04 14.85
N VAL A 39 -7.14 -6.57 14.61
CA VAL A 39 -6.32 -7.25 15.63
C VAL A 39 -5.92 -6.26 16.74
N PHE A 40 -5.46 -5.05 16.39
CA PHE A 40 -5.15 -4.02 17.39
C PHE A 40 -6.38 -3.66 18.23
N ALA A 41 -7.55 -3.50 17.63
CA ALA A 41 -8.78 -3.22 18.33
C ALA A 41 -9.14 -4.35 19.31
N HIS A 42 -8.96 -5.60 18.89
CA HIS A 42 -9.19 -6.76 19.75
C HIS A 42 -8.23 -6.82 20.95
N ILE A 43 -6.92 -6.63 20.71
CA ILE A 43 -5.90 -6.69 21.77
C ILE A 43 -6.04 -5.53 22.76
N THR A 44 -6.35 -4.33 22.27
CA THR A 44 -6.46 -3.12 23.11
C THR A 44 -7.82 -2.95 23.76
N ASN A 45 -8.80 -3.74 23.36
CA ASN A 45 -10.21 -3.61 23.77
C ASN A 45 -10.82 -2.22 23.45
N ILE A 46 -10.24 -1.51 22.47
CA ILE A 46 -10.74 -0.24 21.96
C ILE A 46 -11.64 -0.52 20.75
N SER A 47 -12.77 0.17 20.64
CA SER A 47 -13.64 -0.02 19.47
C SER A 47 -12.90 0.28 18.17
N ALA A 48 -13.08 -0.55 17.14
CA ALA A 48 -12.41 -0.38 15.85
C ALA A 48 -12.66 1.00 15.21
N PRO A 49 -13.87 1.61 15.28
CA PRO A 49 -14.08 2.97 14.82
C PRO A 49 -13.26 4.02 15.59
N THR A 50 -13.19 3.93 16.91
CA THR A 50 -12.37 4.84 17.72
C THR A 50 -10.90 4.73 17.37
N LEU A 51 -10.40 3.49 17.23
CA LEU A 51 -9.00 3.25 16.86
C LEU A 51 -8.69 3.82 15.47
N LEU A 52 -9.53 3.57 14.47
CA LEU A 52 -9.30 3.99 13.09
C LEU A 52 -9.46 5.50 12.86
N TYR A 53 -10.52 6.09 13.40
CA TYR A 53 -10.87 7.47 13.05
C TYR A 53 -10.33 8.51 14.03
N VAL A 54 -10.11 8.12 15.29
CA VAL A 54 -9.65 9.06 16.33
C VAL A 54 -8.17 8.89 16.61
N ILE A 55 -7.68 7.65 16.76
CA ILE A 55 -6.29 7.40 17.16
C ILE A 55 -5.37 7.28 15.95
N ALA A 56 -5.76 6.51 14.94
CA ALA A 56 -4.90 6.24 13.79
C ALA A 56 -4.69 7.48 12.92
N VAL A 57 -5.71 8.31 12.70
CA VAL A 57 -5.62 9.47 11.81
C VAL A 57 -4.48 10.41 12.18
N PRO A 58 -4.36 10.94 13.42
CA PRO A 58 -3.25 11.84 13.76
C PRO A 58 -1.88 11.16 13.68
N ILE A 59 -1.77 9.89 14.06
CA ILE A 59 -0.52 9.13 14.01
C ILE A 59 -0.09 8.93 12.55
N LEU A 60 -0.99 8.48 11.69
CA LEU A 60 -0.71 8.23 10.28
C LEU A 60 -0.40 9.52 9.53
N THR A 61 -1.08 10.62 9.88
CA THR A 61 -0.78 11.94 9.32
C THR A 61 0.63 12.39 9.71
N ALA A 62 1.02 12.23 10.97
CA ALA A 62 2.38 12.54 11.41
C ALA A 62 3.43 11.67 10.67
N ILE A 63 3.16 10.38 10.49
CA ILE A 63 4.02 9.48 9.72
C ILE A 63 4.10 9.91 8.25
N SER A 64 3.00 10.35 7.63
CA SER A 64 3.04 10.81 6.24
C SER A 64 3.85 12.09 6.06
N ILE A 65 3.75 13.04 6.99
CA ILE A 65 4.57 14.26 6.98
C ILE A 65 6.05 13.91 7.18
N PHE A 66 6.36 12.99 8.09
CA PHE A 66 7.72 12.48 8.27
C PHE A 66 8.25 11.79 7.01
N ALA A 67 7.41 11.01 6.32
CA ALA A 67 7.76 10.36 5.06
C ALA A 67 8.09 11.37 3.95
N LEU A 68 7.30 12.44 3.84
CA LEU A 68 7.56 13.56 2.92
C LEU A 68 8.88 14.26 3.26
N ASP A 69 9.14 14.56 4.54
CA ASP A 69 10.41 15.15 4.98
C ASP A 69 11.59 14.28 4.57
N ARG A 70 11.53 12.99 4.82
CA ARG A 70 12.56 12.02 4.44
C ARG A 70 12.75 11.94 2.93
N GLY A 71 11.66 11.92 2.18
CA GLY A 71 11.69 11.97 0.72
C GLY A 71 12.42 13.23 0.21
N MET A 72 12.02 14.41 0.67
CA MET A 72 12.64 15.69 0.28
C MET A 72 14.13 15.76 0.65
N ARG A 73 14.51 15.32 1.85
CA ARG A 73 15.93 15.28 2.26
C ARG A 73 16.74 14.34 1.39
N SER A 74 16.18 13.19 0.99
CA SER A 74 16.87 12.27 0.08
C SER A 74 17.14 12.89 -1.30
N MET A 75 16.27 13.79 -1.74
CA MET A 75 16.43 14.56 -2.99
C MET A 75 17.37 15.78 -2.85
N HIS A 76 17.93 16.06 -1.67
CA HIS A 76 18.76 17.23 -1.38
C HIS A 76 18.05 18.56 -1.66
N VAL A 77 16.75 18.64 -1.37
CA VAL A 77 16.00 19.91 -1.47
C VAL A 77 16.64 20.95 -0.55
N ARG A 78 17.07 22.07 -1.08
CA ARG A 78 17.87 23.09 -0.35
C ARG A 78 17.18 23.66 0.89
N HIS A 79 15.87 23.87 0.81
CA HIS A 79 15.05 24.43 1.89
C HIS A 79 13.94 23.44 2.31
N THR A 80 14.33 22.24 2.76
CA THR A 80 13.40 21.16 3.07
C THR A 80 12.30 21.57 4.05
N ASN A 81 12.65 22.28 5.13
CA ASN A 81 11.66 22.69 6.14
C ASN A 81 10.63 23.66 5.56
N PHE A 82 11.07 24.63 4.74
CA PHE A 82 10.17 25.54 4.06
C PHE A 82 9.30 24.80 3.03
N GLY A 83 9.90 23.94 2.21
CA GLY A 83 9.18 23.11 1.25
C GLY A 83 8.14 22.23 1.94
N LEU A 84 8.49 21.61 3.07
CA LEU A 84 7.56 20.78 3.86
C LEU A 84 6.41 21.62 4.42
N ALA A 85 6.67 22.82 4.93
CA ALA A 85 5.62 23.72 5.42
C ALA A 85 4.65 24.12 4.30
N VAL A 86 5.16 24.47 3.12
CA VAL A 86 4.34 24.83 1.95
C VAL A 86 3.49 23.65 1.48
N VAL A 87 4.11 22.45 1.36
CA VAL A 87 3.37 21.24 0.95
C VAL A 87 2.32 20.87 1.98
N SER A 88 2.65 20.93 3.28
CA SER A 88 1.67 20.63 4.34
C SER A 88 0.51 21.60 4.33
N LEU A 89 0.77 22.90 4.18
CA LEU A 89 -0.29 23.91 4.05
C LEU A 89 -1.16 23.65 2.82
N PHE A 90 -0.54 23.38 1.67
CA PHE A 90 -1.27 23.02 0.46
C PHE A 90 -2.17 21.79 0.69
N LEU A 91 -1.67 20.72 1.29
CA LEU A 91 -2.43 19.51 1.57
C LEU A 91 -3.60 19.75 2.53
N ILE A 92 -3.43 20.63 3.51
CA ILE A 92 -4.50 21.01 4.43
C ILE A 92 -5.61 21.78 3.68
N LEU A 93 -5.23 22.76 2.88
CA LEU A 93 -6.19 23.57 2.11
C LEU A 93 -6.91 22.75 1.03
N ASP A 94 -6.16 21.86 0.35
CA ASP A 94 -6.68 20.99 -0.68
C ASP A 94 -7.55 19.86 -0.09
N GLY A 95 -7.31 19.45 1.15
CA GLY A 95 -8.03 18.36 1.82
C GLY A 95 -9.53 18.59 2.05
N ALA A 96 -10.02 19.81 1.85
CA ALA A 96 -11.45 20.14 1.90
C ALA A 96 -12.23 19.59 0.68
N ASN A 97 -11.56 19.27 -0.42
CA ASN A 97 -12.21 18.74 -1.63
C ASN A 97 -12.13 17.21 -1.68
N ILE A 98 -13.28 16.56 -1.90
CA ILE A 98 -13.42 15.09 -1.88
C ILE A 98 -12.62 14.38 -2.98
N PHE A 99 -12.31 15.08 -4.08
CA PHE A 99 -11.54 14.57 -5.22
C PHE A 99 -10.08 15.00 -5.21
N SER A 100 -9.64 15.70 -4.17
CA SER A 100 -8.31 16.27 -4.09
C SER A 100 -7.27 15.30 -3.51
N PHE A 101 -6.00 15.60 -3.78
CA PHE A 101 -4.90 14.82 -3.24
C PHE A 101 -4.73 15.01 -1.72
N GLY A 102 -5.06 16.20 -1.21
CA GLY A 102 -4.97 16.54 0.22
C GLY A 102 -5.85 15.67 1.11
N ILE A 103 -6.98 15.17 0.59
CA ILE A 103 -7.88 14.30 1.36
C ILE A 103 -7.21 12.97 1.78
N PHE A 104 -6.23 12.49 1.00
CA PHE A 104 -5.47 11.27 1.32
C PHE A 104 -4.45 11.48 2.44
N HIS A 105 -4.01 12.71 2.68
CA HIS A 105 -3.05 13.07 3.72
C HIS A 105 -3.71 13.44 5.05
N GLY A 106 -5.02 13.62 5.07
CA GLY A 106 -5.79 14.00 6.23
C GLY A 106 -7.01 13.10 6.45
N PRO A 107 -8.21 13.53 6.07
CA PRO A 107 -9.47 12.87 6.44
C PRO A 107 -9.57 11.38 6.06
N ARG A 108 -8.93 10.94 4.99
CA ARG A 108 -8.97 9.55 4.51
C ARG A 108 -7.71 8.75 4.77
N ILE A 109 -6.75 9.26 5.51
CA ILE A 109 -5.46 8.60 5.73
C ILE A 109 -5.60 7.23 6.45
N TRP A 110 -6.71 7.01 7.13
CA TRP A 110 -7.04 5.71 7.74
C TRP A 110 -7.25 4.59 6.72
N GLN A 111 -7.45 4.90 5.44
CA GLN A 111 -7.53 3.91 4.37
C GLN A 111 -6.13 3.47 3.95
N GLY A 112 -5.90 2.17 3.82
CA GLY A 112 -4.59 1.63 3.39
C GLY A 112 -4.09 2.22 2.07
N LYS A 113 -4.99 2.49 1.11
CA LYS A 113 -4.67 3.15 -0.15
C LYS A 113 -4.18 4.59 0.05
N ALA A 114 -4.82 5.33 0.95
CA ALA A 114 -4.43 6.71 1.24
C ALA A 114 -3.07 6.76 1.94
N PHE A 115 -2.85 5.91 2.95
CA PHE A 115 -1.57 5.80 3.63
C PHE A 115 -0.44 5.32 2.69
N PHE A 116 -0.75 4.41 1.76
CA PHE A 116 0.20 4.00 0.73
C PHE A 116 0.69 5.19 -0.11
N VAL A 117 -0.24 6.00 -0.61
CA VAL A 117 0.12 7.16 -1.46
C VAL A 117 0.82 8.24 -0.65
N SER A 118 0.37 8.52 0.57
CA SER A 118 0.87 9.64 1.39
C SER A 118 2.21 9.36 2.05
N ALA A 119 2.47 8.12 2.47
CA ALA A 119 3.65 7.78 3.23
C ALA A 119 4.57 6.81 2.49
N MET A 120 4.04 5.70 1.96
CA MET A 120 4.90 4.63 1.44
C MET A 120 5.55 5.00 0.11
N ILE A 121 4.86 5.73 -0.78
CA ILE A 121 5.47 6.19 -2.05
C ILE A 121 6.64 7.15 -1.78
N PRO A 122 6.51 8.23 -0.99
CA PRO A 122 7.62 9.10 -0.64
C PRO A 122 8.79 8.34 0.02
N LEU A 123 8.50 7.41 0.94
CA LEU A 123 9.53 6.59 1.57
C LEU A 123 10.23 5.66 0.57
N LEU A 124 9.48 5.03 -0.33
CA LEU A 124 10.02 4.13 -1.33
C LEU A 124 10.96 4.87 -2.29
N ILE A 125 10.52 6.03 -2.80
CA ILE A 125 11.35 6.88 -3.66
C ILE A 125 12.59 7.35 -2.89
N GLY A 126 12.42 7.86 -1.66
CA GLY A 126 13.50 8.32 -0.83
C GLY A 126 14.54 7.24 -0.54
N ALA A 127 14.09 6.06 -0.14
CA ALA A 127 14.98 4.92 0.11
C ALA A 127 15.69 4.46 -1.17
N GLY A 128 14.99 4.44 -2.31
CA GLY A 128 15.57 4.12 -3.61
C GLY A 128 16.69 5.09 -4.01
N ILE A 129 16.49 6.40 -3.82
CA ILE A 129 17.50 7.43 -4.08
C ILE A 129 18.72 7.27 -3.15
N VAL A 130 18.48 7.01 -1.85
CA VAL A 130 19.56 6.75 -0.90
C VAL A 130 20.34 5.51 -1.31
N TRP A 131 19.66 4.43 -1.68
CA TRP A 131 20.31 3.23 -2.19
C TRP A 131 21.13 3.50 -3.45
N ALA A 132 20.55 4.17 -4.44
CA ALA A 132 21.23 4.49 -5.70
C ALA A 132 22.57 5.25 -5.47
N ARG A 133 22.61 6.14 -4.48
CA ARG A 133 23.79 6.95 -4.14
C ARG A 133 24.80 6.21 -3.25
N SER A 134 24.31 5.54 -2.19
CA SER A 134 25.19 4.96 -1.16
C SER A 134 25.76 3.60 -1.55
N GLY A 135 24.97 2.78 -2.23
CA GLY A 135 25.27 1.38 -2.54
C GLY A 135 25.48 0.48 -1.33
N ARG A 136 25.08 0.92 -0.16
CA ARG A 136 25.23 0.14 1.07
C ARG A 136 24.12 -0.92 1.13
N ARG A 137 24.49 -2.17 1.41
CA ARG A 137 23.52 -3.27 1.51
C ARG A 137 22.34 -2.96 2.45
N ASN A 138 22.60 -2.25 3.54
CA ASN A 138 21.54 -1.87 4.49
C ASN A 138 20.49 -0.94 3.86
N ASP A 139 20.88 -0.07 2.91
CA ASP A 139 19.95 0.82 2.23
C ASP A 139 19.12 0.06 1.19
N LEU A 140 19.69 -0.95 0.53
CA LEU A 140 18.94 -1.89 -0.30
C LEU A 140 17.89 -2.65 0.54
N ILE A 141 18.31 -3.20 1.69
CA ILE A 141 17.38 -3.93 2.58
C ILE A 141 16.23 -3.01 3.01
N ARG A 142 16.51 -1.77 3.40
CA ARG A 142 15.47 -0.79 3.75
C ARG A 142 14.51 -0.54 2.59
N PHE A 143 15.03 -0.36 1.38
CA PHE A 143 14.22 -0.19 0.17
C PHE A 143 13.30 -1.40 -0.07
N LEU A 144 13.84 -2.63 0.03
CA LEU A 144 13.07 -3.86 -0.15
C LEU A 144 12.00 -4.02 0.95
N LEU A 145 12.33 -3.75 2.21
CA LEU A 145 11.36 -3.82 3.31
C LEU A 145 10.21 -2.82 3.14
N ILE A 146 10.49 -1.60 2.66
CA ILE A 146 9.45 -0.60 2.36
C ILE A 146 8.56 -1.10 1.21
N ALA A 147 9.15 -1.70 0.16
CA ALA A 147 8.40 -2.25 -0.97
C ALA A 147 7.47 -3.40 -0.53
N ILE A 148 7.97 -4.31 0.30
CA ILE A 148 7.17 -5.42 0.86
C ILE A 148 6.03 -4.87 1.74
N GLY A 149 6.35 -3.95 2.66
CA GLY A 149 5.34 -3.33 3.53
C GLY A 149 4.25 -2.60 2.75
N ALA A 150 4.64 -1.90 1.68
CA ALA A 150 3.70 -1.21 0.78
C ALA A 150 2.69 -2.16 0.12
N ALA A 151 3.15 -3.34 -0.31
CA ALA A 151 2.29 -4.33 -0.96
C ALA A 151 1.19 -4.87 -0.03
N GLY A 152 1.45 -4.93 1.29
CA GLY A 152 0.47 -5.35 2.29
C GLY A 152 -0.65 -4.34 2.56
N LEU A 153 -0.49 -3.08 2.15
CA LEU A 153 -1.44 -2.00 2.46
C LEU A 153 -2.63 -1.94 1.50
N THR A 154 -2.41 -2.22 0.23
CA THR A 154 -3.43 -2.06 -0.82
C THR A 154 -3.07 -2.82 -2.08
N THR A 155 -4.09 -3.30 -2.78
CA THR A 155 -3.93 -3.91 -4.11
C THR A 155 -3.33 -2.95 -5.15
N THR A 156 -3.54 -1.64 -5.01
CA THR A 156 -2.92 -0.63 -5.88
C THR A 156 -1.38 -0.66 -5.81
N ALA A 157 -0.82 -1.05 -4.67
CA ALA A 157 0.62 -1.19 -4.50
C ALA A 157 1.23 -2.28 -5.40
N THR A 158 0.45 -3.32 -5.75
CA THR A 158 0.93 -4.39 -6.63
C THR A 158 1.29 -3.89 -8.03
N MET A 159 0.72 -2.77 -8.46
CA MET A 159 1.06 -2.12 -9.73
C MET A 159 2.09 -0.99 -9.55
N LEU A 160 1.90 -0.14 -8.54
CA LEU A 160 2.73 1.06 -8.38
C LEU A 160 4.13 0.75 -7.83
N VAL A 161 4.28 -0.23 -6.94
CA VAL A 161 5.61 -0.61 -6.41
C VAL A 161 6.53 -1.10 -7.53
N PRO A 162 6.13 -2.03 -8.43
CA PRO A 162 6.93 -2.39 -9.58
C PRO A 162 7.30 -1.22 -10.50
N MET A 163 6.36 -0.31 -10.78
CA MET A 163 6.62 0.85 -11.64
C MET A 163 7.68 1.79 -11.03
N VAL A 164 7.53 2.15 -9.75
CA VAL A 164 8.51 2.97 -9.04
C VAL A 164 9.85 2.24 -8.96
N THR A 165 9.84 0.94 -8.68
CA THR A 165 11.06 0.13 -8.62
C THR A 165 11.78 0.07 -9.96
N LEU A 166 11.05 -0.04 -11.07
CA LEU A 166 11.64 -0.04 -12.42
C LEU A 166 12.43 1.26 -12.67
N VAL A 167 11.85 2.41 -12.32
CA VAL A 167 12.53 3.71 -12.45
C VAL A 167 13.80 3.75 -11.58
N ILE A 168 13.70 3.32 -10.32
CA ILE A 168 14.86 3.29 -9.41
C ILE A 168 15.92 2.31 -9.92
N ALA A 169 15.53 1.11 -10.40
CA ALA A 169 16.46 0.14 -10.98
C ALA A 169 17.17 0.69 -12.22
N GLY A 170 16.48 1.44 -13.07
CA GLY A 170 17.07 2.13 -14.20
C GLY A 170 18.15 3.15 -13.78
N VAL A 171 17.83 3.97 -12.76
CA VAL A 171 18.80 4.95 -12.20
C VAL A 171 19.99 4.22 -11.57
N VAL A 172 19.77 3.17 -10.81
CA VAL A 172 20.83 2.35 -10.19
C VAL A 172 21.69 1.69 -11.28
N GLY A 173 21.05 1.13 -12.31
CA GLY A 173 21.76 0.51 -13.44
C GLY A 173 22.67 1.49 -14.16
N TYR A 174 22.21 2.72 -14.37
CA TYR A 174 23.00 3.79 -14.98
C TYR A 174 24.19 4.21 -14.10
N GLN A 175 23.99 4.35 -12.79
CA GLN A 175 25.02 4.85 -11.87
C GLN A 175 25.98 3.78 -11.36
N ARG A 176 25.55 2.54 -11.22
CA ARG A 176 26.25 1.49 -10.48
C ARG A 176 26.41 0.18 -11.26
N GLY A 177 25.71 0.05 -12.38
CA GLY A 177 25.78 -1.12 -13.24
C GLY A 177 24.63 -2.12 -13.05
N ILE A 178 24.56 -3.06 -13.98
CA ILE A 178 23.43 -4.00 -14.15
C ILE A 178 23.22 -4.93 -12.97
N LYS A 179 24.28 -5.28 -12.24
CA LYS A 179 24.21 -6.18 -11.07
C LYS A 179 23.40 -5.53 -9.94
N ASP A 180 23.66 -4.25 -9.64
CA ASP A 180 22.95 -3.52 -8.59
C ASP A 180 21.50 -3.21 -9.02
N ALA A 181 21.27 -2.96 -10.32
CA ALA A 181 19.92 -2.88 -10.88
C ALA A 181 19.15 -4.19 -10.70
N GLY A 182 19.78 -5.34 -10.93
CA GLY A 182 19.19 -6.65 -10.71
C GLY A 182 18.75 -6.85 -9.25
N TRP A 183 19.59 -6.50 -8.28
CA TRP A 183 19.20 -6.55 -6.86
C TRP A 183 18.03 -5.59 -6.54
N THR A 184 18.03 -4.41 -7.12
CA THR A 184 16.94 -3.45 -6.96
C THR A 184 15.62 -4.01 -7.51
N SER A 185 15.68 -4.71 -8.64
CA SER A 185 14.51 -5.31 -9.30
C SER A 185 13.81 -6.39 -8.47
N LEU A 186 14.44 -6.91 -7.41
CA LEU A 186 13.76 -7.83 -6.48
C LEU A 186 12.52 -7.20 -5.85
N ALA A 187 12.48 -5.89 -5.68
CA ALA A 187 11.29 -5.19 -5.20
C ALA A 187 10.11 -5.26 -6.19
N MET A 188 10.35 -5.50 -7.48
CA MET A 188 9.29 -5.73 -8.48
C MET A 188 8.56 -7.05 -8.26
N LEU A 189 9.22 -8.02 -7.61
CA LEU A 189 8.61 -9.32 -7.29
C LEU A 189 7.67 -9.27 -6.08
N THR A 190 7.53 -8.12 -5.44
CA THR A 190 6.66 -7.97 -4.26
C THR A 190 5.24 -8.45 -4.49
N PRO A 191 4.57 -8.16 -5.63
CA PRO A 191 3.25 -8.72 -5.93
C PRO A 191 3.25 -10.25 -6.03
N LEU A 192 4.34 -10.81 -6.56
CA LEU A 192 4.50 -12.26 -6.67
C LEU A 192 4.64 -12.91 -5.29
N TYR A 193 5.44 -12.33 -4.39
CA TYR A 193 5.58 -12.84 -3.01
C TYR A 193 4.24 -12.80 -2.26
N VAL A 194 3.50 -11.72 -2.40
CA VAL A 194 2.15 -11.60 -1.85
C VAL A 194 1.23 -12.66 -2.45
N GLY A 195 1.21 -12.80 -3.77
CA GLY A 195 0.40 -13.81 -4.46
C GLY A 195 0.74 -15.24 -4.07
N LEU A 196 2.03 -15.57 -3.91
CA LEU A 196 2.48 -16.89 -3.47
C LEU A 196 2.10 -17.18 -2.01
N ALA A 197 2.24 -16.20 -1.12
CA ALA A 197 1.81 -16.34 0.26
C ALA A 197 0.31 -16.65 0.35
N PHE A 198 -0.52 -15.99 -0.45
CA PHE A 198 -1.96 -16.26 -0.53
C PHE A 198 -2.28 -17.63 -1.15
N ARG A 199 -1.54 -18.05 -2.17
CA ARG A 199 -1.76 -19.36 -2.81
C ARG A 199 -1.48 -20.53 -1.86
N GLY A 200 -0.49 -20.38 -0.98
CA GLY A 200 -0.18 -21.39 0.05
C GLY A 200 -1.30 -21.58 1.07
N THR A 201 -2.15 -20.56 1.27
CA THR A 201 -3.31 -20.63 2.17
C THR A 201 -4.59 -21.14 1.49
N HIS A 202 -4.66 -21.12 0.15
CA HIS A 202 -5.82 -21.51 -0.65
C HIS A 202 -5.62 -22.74 -1.53
N SER A 203 -4.72 -23.64 -1.18
CA SER A 203 -4.46 -24.86 -1.97
C SER A 203 -5.65 -25.85 -2.06
N ALA A 204 -6.84 -25.48 -1.60
CA ALA A 204 -8.02 -26.34 -1.63
C ALA A 204 -9.00 -26.10 -2.79
N ASP A 205 -8.90 -25.00 -3.56
CA ASP A 205 -9.88 -24.71 -4.62
C ASP A 205 -9.23 -24.51 -5.98
N SER A 206 -9.06 -25.65 -6.72
CA SER A 206 -8.60 -25.66 -8.12
C SER A 206 -9.56 -24.97 -9.10
N ASN A 207 -10.80 -24.64 -8.67
CA ASN A 207 -11.81 -23.99 -9.50
C ASN A 207 -11.65 -22.45 -9.61
N ALA A 208 -10.96 -21.81 -8.66
CA ALA A 208 -10.82 -20.36 -8.66
C ALA A 208 -9.99 -19.80 -9.85
N MET A 209 -9.02 -20.57 -10.34
CA MET A 209 -8.21 -20.17 -11.50
C MET A 209 -9.01 -20.25 -12.80
N GLY A 210 -9.89 -21.24 -12.93
CA GLY A 210 -10.79 -21.39 -14.08
C GLY A 210 -11.79 -20.22 -14.17
N GLN A 211 -12.34 -19.78 -13.05
CA GLN A 211 -13.28 -18.65 -13.01
C GLN A 211 -12.60 -17.30 -13.28
N LEU A 212 -11.36 -17.08 -12.83
CA LEU A 212 -10.59 -15.87 -13.16
C LEU A 212 -10.35 -15.75 -14.67
N VAL A 213 -9.96 -16.84 -15.32
CA VAL A 213 -9.76 -16.88 -16.78
C VAL A 213 -11.09 -16.64 -17.52
N THR A 214 -12.18 -17.26 -17.07
CA THR A 214 -13.50 -17.11 -17.68
C THR A 214 -14.05 -15.69 -17.54
N ASN A 215 -13.90 -15.07 -16.36
CA ASN A 215 -14.33 -13.69 -16.11
C ASN A 215 -13.48 -12.66 -16.86
N THR A 216 -12.18 -12.92 -17.03
CA THR A 216 -11.30 -12.03 -17.82
C THR A 216 -11.66 -12.13 -19.32
N MET A 217 -12.01 -13.32 -19.82
CA MET A 217 -12.46 -13.51 -21.19
C MET A 217 -13.85 -12.89 -21.46
N ALA A 218 -14.77 -12.90 -20.49
CA ALA A 218 -16.06 -12.24 -20.60
C ALA A 218 -15.97 -10.70 -20.71
N PHE A 219 -14.95 -10.09 -20.12
CA PHE A 219 -14.69 -8.64 -20.25
C PHE A 219 -14.10 -8.25 -21.62
N VAL A 220 -13.54 -9.20 -22.38
CA VAL A 220 -12.90 -8.97 -23.69
C VAL A 220 -13.87 -9.23 -24.85
N GLN A 221 -15.10 -9.70 -24.60
CA GLN A 221 -16.09 -9.85 -25.67
C GLN A 221 -16.68 -8.49 -26.09
N PRO A 222 -16.50 -8.05 -27.36
CA PRO A 222 -16.90 -6.71 -27.83
C PRO A 222 -18.40 -6.59 -28.11
N GLY A 223 -19.25 -7.34 -27.42
CA GLY A 223 -20.69 -7.46 -27.73
C GLY A 223 -21.68 -6.88 -26.71
N THR A 224 -21.25 -6.39 -25.54
CA THR A 224 -22.17 -6.00 -24.48
C THR A 224 -22.28 -4.48 -24.23
N LEU A 225 -21.90 -3.67 -25.20
CA LEU A 225 -21.97 -2.19 -25.07
C LEU A 225 -23.08 -1.55 -25.88
N ILE A 226 -24.07 -2.30 -26.42
CA ILE A 226 -25.24 -1.73 -27.10
C ILE A 226 -26.49 -2.52 -26.71
N SER A 227 -27.18 -2.08 -25.70
CA SER A 227 -28.65 -2.16 -25.57
C SER A 227 -29.11 -1.21 -24.45
#